data_c657e67c0f4ab0acb3db5377168bde3c
#
_entry.id   c657e67c0f4ab0acb3db5377168bde3c
#
_cell.length_a   1.000
_cell.length_b   1.000
_cell.length_c   1.000
_cell.angle_alpha   90.00
_cell.angle_beta   90.00
_cell.angle_gamma   90.00
#
_symmetry.space_group_name_H-M   'P 1'
#
loop_
_entity.id
_entity.type
_entity.pdbx_description
1 polymer ?
#
loop_
_entity_poly.entity_id
_entity_poly.type
_entity_poly.pdbx_seq_one_letter_code
_entity_poly.pdbx_strand_id
1 'polypeptide(L)'
;MQKQYFILLLIASFALAQTSADQFYREDQIYSSVGYPLLIDVPEALAQNKLSHTFSLGFVRDMPINVARNLAFGLGLGLNYNVVYTNLQFTDHMEAYTFVSSDMTNQWNYMEVEIPFEFRWRSSAPSNYQFWRVYGGLVGYYNLFAKQRTRTALIDSIASLSVQKFRLALRLNIGNNTWNLTYTHPIDSFFDFDKSTHNKLFSQLKIAKLGLVFYIF
;
A
#
# COMPACT_ATOMS: atom_id res chain seq x y z
N MET A 1 -0.04 -29.10 18.72
CA MET A 1 -0.10 -28.41 20.04
C MET A 1 1.04 -27.41 20.25
N GLN A 2 2.30 -27.66 19.86
CA GLN A 2 3.43 -26.71 20.08
C GLN A 2 3.29 -25.32 19.38
N LYS A 3 2.66 -25.25 18.22
CA LYS A 3 2.49 -23.96 17.50
C LYS A 3 1.53 -22.99 18.19
N GLN A 4 0.57 -23.47 18.97
CA GLN A 4 -0.38 -22.62 19.70
C GLN A 4 0.26 -21.95 20.91
N TYR A 5 1.19 -22.61 21.57
CA TYR A 5 1.92 -22.02 22.72
C TYR A 5 2.91 -20.93 22.27
N PHE A 6 3.45 -21.04 21.05
CA PHE A 6 4.35 -20.01 20.52
C PHE A 6 3.62 -18.68 20.24
N ILE A 7 2.39 -18.75 19.72
CA ILE A 7 1.53 -17.57 19.50
C ILE A 7 1.10 -16.93 20.83
N LEU A 8 0.75 -17.76 21.83
CA LEU A 8 0.40 -17.28 23.18
C LEU A 8 1.60 -16.64 23.89
N LEU A 9 2.80 -17.15 23.72
CA LEU A 9 4.05 -16.59 24.27
C LEU A 9 4.39 -15.24 23.61
N LEU A 10 4.14 -15.10 22.30
CA LEU A 10 4.32 -13.84 21.57
C LEU A 10 3.32 -12.78 22.05
N ILE A 11 2.06 -13.15 22.28
CA ILE A 11 1.03 -12.24 22.82
C ILE A 11 1.34 -11.85 24.26
N ALA A 12 1.81 -12.78 25.09
CA ALA A 12 2.19 -12.52 26.48
C ALA A 12 3.40 -11.59 26.58
N SER A 13 4.37 -11.66 25.68
CA SER A 13 5.52 -10.73 25.67
C SER A 13 5.13 -9.30 25.30
N PHE A 14 4.06 -9.11 24.51
CA PHE A 14 3.50 -7.77 24.25
C PHE A 14 2.76 -7.21 25.48
N ALA A 15 2.12 -8.06 26.28
CA ALA A 15 1.38 -7.62 27.48
C ALA A 15 2.32 -7.19 28.64
N LEU A 16 3.50 -7.79 28.76
CA LEU A 16 4.48 -7.45 29.78
C LEU A 16 5.28 -6.17 29.51
N ALA A 17 5.21 -5.63 28.29
CA ALA A 17 5.84 -4.37 27.92
C ALA A 17 5.08 -3.13 28.42
N GLN A 18 3.94 -3.29 29.09
CA GLN A 18 3.08 -2.17 29.51
C GLN A 18 3.33 -1.67 30.95
N THR A 19 4.35 -2.14 31.65
CA THR A 19 4.62 -1.73 33.03
C THR A 19 5.83 -0.79 33.16
N SER A 20 5.72 0.38 32.59
CA SER A 20 6.27 1.63 33.12
C SER A 20 5.46 2.76 32.47
N ALA A 21 4.84 3.62 33.30
CA ALA A 21 4.27 4.86 32.84
C ALA A 21 5.40 5.67 32.19
N ASP A 22 5.62 5.44 30.92
CA ASP A 22 6.69 6.03 30.16
C ASP A 22 6.37 7.54 30.09
N GLN A 23 7.19 8.34 30.73
CA GLN A 23 7.11 9.80 30.62
C GLN A 23 7.25 10.28 29.16
N PHE A 24 7.46 9.36 28.24
CA PHE A 24 7.54 9.56 26.81
C PHE A 24 6.23 9.15 26.15
N TYR A 25 5.37 10.13 25.90
CA TYR A 25 4.16 9.98 25.10
C TYR A 25 4.54 9.48 23.70
N ARG A 26 4.26 8.21 23.41
CA ARG A 26 4.43 7.57 22.10
C ARG A 26 3.07 7.50 21.43
N GLU A 27 3.01 7.88 20.17
CA GLU A 27 1.80 7.71 19.37
C GLU A 27 1.97 6.50 18.45
N ASP A 28 2.04 5.30 19.04
CA ASP A 28 1.93 4.07 18.27
C ASP A 28 0.53 4.02 17.65
N GLN A 29 0.43 3.83 16.35
CA GLN A 29 -0.82 4.02 15.62
C GLN A 29 -1.16 2.80 14.78
N ILE A 30 -2.42 2.35 14.88
CA ILE A 30 -3.01 1.52 13.86
C ILE A 30 -3.53 2.45 12.76
N TYR A 31 -3.23 2.17 11.51
CA TYR A 31 -3.78 2.91 10.40
C TYR A 31 -4.64 2.03 9.51
N SER A 32 -5.66 2.64 8.95
CA SER A 32 -6.49 2.07 7.88
C SER A 32 -6.59 3.08 6.76
N SER A 33 -6.43 2.65 5.51
CA SER A 33 -6.56 3.55 4.37
C SER A 33 -7.45 2.96 3.29
N VAL A 34 -8.12 3.85 2.58
CA VAL A 34 -8.90 3.55 1.38
C VAL A 34 -8.52 4.55 0.30
N GLY A 35 -8.36 4.08 -0.94
CA GLY A 35 -7.92 4.96 -2.01
C GLY A 35 -8.17 4.40 -3.40
N TYR A 36 -7.67 5.14 -4.38
CA TYR A 36 -7.74 4.83 -5.80
C TYR A 36 -6.32 4.64 -6.35
N PRO A 37 -6.01 3.46 -6.92
CA PRO A 37 -4.76 3.23 -7.63
C PRO A 37 -4.85 3.85 -9.04
N LEU A 38 -3.86 4.67 -9.37
CA LEU A 38 -3.72 5.37 -10.63
C LEU A 38 -2.60 4.73 -11.44
N LEU A 39 -2.88 4.33 -12.66
CA LEU A 39 -1.87 3.88 -13.61
C LEU A 39 -1.13 5.10 -14.18
N ILE A 40 0.18 5.13 -14.10
CA ILE A 40 1.06 6.17 -14.64
C ILE A 40 2.15 5.54 -15.51
N ASP A 41 2.77 6.34 -16.37
CA ASP A 41 3.76 5.90 -17.35
C ASP A 41 3.22 4.78 -18.26
N VAL A 42 2.01 4.98 -18.77
CA VAL A 42 1.23 3.99 -19.53
C VAL A 42 1.06 4.42 -21.00
N PRO A 43 0.94 3.46 -21.94
CA PRO A 43 0.55 3.76 -23.31
C PRO A 43 -0.85 4.38 -23.39
N GLU A 44 -1.10 5.23 -24.41
CA GLU A 44 -2.39 5.89 -24.63
C GLU A 44 -3.58 4.92 -24.77
N ALA A 45 -3.34 3.74 -25.31
CA ALA A 45 -4.38 2.71 -25.48
C ALA A 45 -4.81 2.05 -24.18
N LEU A 46 -4.04 2.21 -23.08
CA LEU A 46 -4.37 1.64 -21.79
C LEU A 46 -5.29 2.55 -21.01
N ALA A 47 -6.45 2.05 -20.62
CA ALA A 47 -7.46 2.77 -19.88
C ALA A 47 -7.88 2.04 -18.60
N GLN A 48 -8.14 2.83 -17.55
CA GLN A 48 -8.85 2.36 -16.37
C GLN A 48 -10.34 2.61 -16.59
N ASN A 49 -11.11 1.55 -16.80
CA ASN A 49 -12.49 1.64 -17.28
C ASN A 49 -13.56 1.48 -16.17
N LYS A 50 -13.16 1.16 -14.94
CA LYS A 50 -14.06 0.99 -13.79
C LYS A 50 -13.41 1.54 -12.52
N LEU A 51 -14.17 1.59 -11.41
CA LEU A 51 -13.72 2.07 -10.12
C LEU A 51 -12.69 1.09 -9.50
N SER A 52 -11.43 1.39 -9.73
CA SER A 52 -10.31 0.72 -9.05
C SER A 52 -10.27 1.15 -7.58
N HIS A 53 -9.78 0.29 -6.70
CA HIS A 53 -9.69 0.61 -5.28
C HIS A 53 -8.51 -0.06 -4.60
N THR A 54 -8.02 0.57 -3.54
CA THR A 54 -6.98 0.04 -2.66
C THR A 54 -7.43 0.15 -1.22
N PHE A 55 -7.05 -0.81 -0.41
CA PHE A 55 -7.29 -0.83 1.03
C PHE A 55 -6.02 -1.25 1.74
N SER A 56 -5.64 -0.51 2.80
CA SER A 56 -4.52 -0.88 3.67
C SER A 56 -4.95 -0.94 5.12
N LEU A 57 -4.31 -1.82 5.85
CA LEU A 57 -4.40 -1.91 7.30
C LEU A 57 -3.00 -2.22 7.84
N GLY A 58 -2.56 -1.48 8.85
CA GLY A 58 -1.25 -1.69 9.42
C GLY A 58 -1.04 -0.97 10.74
N PHE A 59 0.17 -1.09 11.23
CA PHE A 59 0.65 -0.49 12.46
C PHE A 59 1.93 0.29 12.18
N VAL A 60 2.05 1.47 12.77
CA VAL A 60 3.27 2.28 12.75
C VAL A 60 3.68 2.62 14.17
N ARG A 61 4.92 2.30 14.50
CA ARG A 61 5.56 2.71 15.74
C ARG A 61 6.16 4.10 15.58
N ASP A 62 5.79 4.99 16.47
CA ASP A 62 6.27 6.36 16.52
C ASP A 62 7.51 6.48 17.41
N MET A 63 8.55 7.12 16.89
CA MET A 63 9.82 7.35 17.58
C MET A 63 10.09 8.86 17.64
N PRO A 64 9.63 9.57 18.69
CA PRO A 64 9.85 11.00 18.85
C PRO A 64 11.34 11.35 18.89
N ILE A 65 11.74 12.41 18.18
CA ILE A 65 13.14 12.86 18.10
C ILE A 65 13.40 14.16 18.82
N ASN A 66 12.36 14.82 19.34
CA ASN A 66 12.50 16.07 20.10
C ASN A 66 11.65 16.08 21.37
N VAL A 67 11.99 16.95 22.30
CA VAL A 67 11.31 17.10 23.59
C VAL A 67 9.86 17.55 23.43
N ALA A 68 9.58 18.40 22.44
CA ALA A 68 8.22 18.86 22.13
C ALA A 68 7.36 17.77 21.45
N ARG A 69 7.98 16.65 20.99
CA ARG A 69 7.35 15.49 20.36
C ARG A 69 6.49 15.79 19.13
N ASN A 70 6.73 16.95 18.56
CA ASN A 70 6.09 17.35 17.31
C ASN A 70 6.83 16.80 16.08
N LEU A 71 8.03 16.22 16.27
CA LEU A 71 8.82 15.54 15.26
C LEU A 71 9.12 14.11 15.67
N ALA A 72 8.92 13.16 14.77
CA ALA A 72 9.18 11.75 15.00
C ALA A 72 9.61 11.04 13.71
N PHE A 73 10.23 9.88 13.85
CA PHE A 73 10.30 8.87 12.81
C PHE A 73 9.22 7.82 13.06
N GLY A 74 8.58 7.35 12.00
CA GLY A 74 7.64 6.24 12.03
C GLY A 74 8.18 5.06 11.26
N LEU A 75 8.17 3.87 11.85
CA LEU A 75 8.45 2.61 11.18
C LEU A 75 7.27 1.68 11.38
N GLY A 76 6.77 1.09 10.30
CA GLY A 76 5.55 0.30 10.36
C GLY A 76 5.57 -0.98 9.56
N LEU A 77 4.49 -1.72 9.70
CA LEU A 77 4.18 -2.92 8.93
C LEU A 77 2.68 -2.96 8.67
N GLY A 78 2.29 -3.27 7.44
CA GLY A 78 0.89 -3.36 7.06
C GLY A 78 0.65 -4.31 5.90
N LEU A 79 -0.63 -4.51 5.60
CA LEU A 79 -1.10 -5.24 4.44
C LEU A 79 -1.86 -4.27 3.54
N ASN A 80 -1.62 -4.37 2.25
CA ASN A 80 -2.27 -3.56 1.23
C ASN A 80 -2.89 -4.48 0.17
N TYR A 81 -4.20 -4.37 -0.04
CA TYR A 81 -4.93 -5.08 -1.08
C TYR A 81 -5.41 -4.12 -2.14
N ASN A 82 -5.20 -4.49 -3.41
CA ASN A 82 -5.45 -3.62 -4.55
C ASN A 82 -6.26 -4.34 -5.61
N VAL A 83 -7.20 -3.61 -6.20
CA VAL A 83 -7.98 -4.01 -7.36
C VAL A 83 -7.89 -2.92 -8.41
N VAL A 84 -7.30 -3.22 -9.54
CA VAL A 84 -7.13 -2.31 -10.68
C VAL A 84 -7.93 -2.82 -11.85
N TYR A 85 -8.94 -2.07 -12.27
CA TYR A 85 -9.71 -2.35 -13.47
C TYR A 85 -9.06 -1.68 -14.67
N THR A 86 -8.80 -2.47 -15.71
CA THR A 86 -8.12 -2.00 -16.92
C THR A 86 -8.58 -2.78 -18.14
N ASN A 87 -8.43 -2.18 -19.32
CA ASN A 87 -8.66 -2.85 -20.58
C ASN A 87 -7.47 -3.72 -21.07
N LEU A 88 -6.35 -3.74 -20.32
CA LEU A 88 -5.18 -4.52 -20.68
C LEU A 88 -5.26 -5.93 -20.11
N GLN A 89 -5.26 -6.93 -21.00
CA GLN A 89 -5.23 -8.35 -20.67
C GLN A 89 -3.92 -8.96 -21.19
N PHE A 90 -3.22 -9.67 -20.31
CA PHE A 90 -2.08 -10.50 -20.68
C PHE A 90 -2.54 -11.92 -20.97
N THR A 91 -1.89 -12.56 -21.94
CA THR A 91 -2.01 -14.00 -22.16
C THR A 91 -1.29 -14.78 -21.05
N ASP A 92 -1.42 -16.10 -21.06
CA ASP A 92 -0.73 -16.96 -20.14
C ASP A 92 0.79 -16.70 -20.17
N HIS A 93 1.42 -16.71 -19.00
CA HIS A 93 2.83 -16.32 -18.78
C HIS A 93 3.23 -14.91 -19.25
N MET A 94 2.26 -14.03 -19.54
CA MET A 94 2.49 -12.64 -19.99
C MET A 94 3.35 -12.52 -21.27
N GLU A 95 3.34 -13.53 -22.15
CA GLU A 95 4.11 -13.54 -23.41
C GLU A 95 3.53 -12.58 -24.43
N ALA A 96 2.21 -12.37 -24.42
CA ALA A 96 1.52 -11.42 -25.27
C ALA A 96 0.44 -10.68 -24.49
N TYR A 97 -0.07 -9.62 -25.09
CA TYR A 97 -1.15 -8.82 -24.51
C TYR A 97 -2.20 -8.47 -25.57
N THR A 98 -3.39 -8.15 -25.10
CA THR A 98 -4.47 -7.60 -25.91
C THR A 98 -5.24 -6.55 -25.13
N PHE A 99 -5.84 -5.60 -25.84
CA PHE A 99 -6.79 -4.67 -25.23
C PHE A 99 -8.20 -5.23 -25.40
N VAL A 100 -8.87 -5.46 -24.29
CA VAL A 100 -10.22 -6.02 -24.27
C VAL A 100 -11.27 -4.95 -24.55
N SER A 101 -12.36 -5.34 -25.18
CA SER A 101 -13.50 -4.46 -25.44
C SER A 101 -14.23 -4.06 -24.17
N SER A 102 -15.12 -3.06 -24.26
CA SER A 102 -15.91 -2.55 -23.15
C SER A 102 -16.82 -3.61 -22.48
N ASP A 103 -17.19 -4.66 -23.21
CA ASP A 103 -18.08 -5.73 -22.73
C ASP A 103 -17.38 -6.73 -21.82
N MET A 104 -16.05 -6.68 -21.79
CA MET A 104 -15.22 -7.53 -20.92
C MET A 104 -14.80 -6.78 -19.67
N THR A 105 -14.77 -7.48 -18.55
CA THR A 105 -14.16 -6.97 -17.32
C THR A 105 -12.83 -7.63 -17.12
N ASN A 106 -11.77 -6.84 -17.15
CA ASN A 106 -10.44 -7.28 -16.76
C ASN A 106 -9.98 -6.51 -15.53
N GLN A 107 -9.45 -7.23 -14.56
CA GLN A 107 -8.97 -6.64 -13.31
C GLN A 107 -7.69 -7.32 -12.85
N TRP A 108 -6.81 -6.54 -12.26
CA TRP A 108 -5.62 -7.01 -11.56
C TRP A 108 -5.89 -6.94 -10.07
N ASN A 109 -5.75 -8.09 -9.39
CA ASN A 109 -5.88 -8.21 -7.95
C ASN A 109 -4.52 -8.56 -7.38
N TYR A 110 -3.99 -7.74 -6.47
CA TYR A 110 -2.71 -8.02 -5.85
C TYR A 110 -2.69 -7.60 -4.40
N MET A 111 -1.91 -8.32 -3.60
CA MET A 111 -1.74 -8.09 -2.17
C MET A 111 -0.27 -7.95 -1.85
N GLU A 112 0.02 -6.99 -1.00
CA GLU A 112 1.37 -6.61 -0.63
C GLU A 112 1.50 -6.45 0.89
N VAL A 113 2.66 -6.80 1.41
CA VAL A 113 3.12 -6.29 2.70
C VAL A 113 3.69 -4.90 2.44
N GLU A 114 3.28 -3.90 3.22
CA GLU A 114 3.88 -2.56 3.16
C GLU A 114 4.69 -2.27 4.43
N ILE A 115 5.85 -1.67 4.24
CA ILE A 115 6.80 -1.30 5.29
C ILE A 115 7.06 0.21 5.15
N PRO A 116 6.23 1.06 5.79
CA PRO A 116 6.43 2.51 5.77
C PRO A 116 7.59 2.91 6.71
N PHE A 117 8.45 3.79 6.21
CA PHE A 117 9.42 4.54 6.99
C PHE A 117 9.19 6.03 6.73
N GLU A 118 8.67 6.75 7.75
CA GLU A 118 8.14 8.10 7.62
C GLU A 118 8.85 9.08 8.55
N PHE A 119 9.14 10.27 8.06
CA PHE A 119 9.36 11.45 8.90
C PHE A 119 8.00 12.08 9.19
N ARG A 120 7.71 12.35 10.45
CA ARG A 120 6.41 12.72 10.94
C ARG A 120 6.48 14.06 11.66
N TRP A 121 5.74 15.04 11.14
CA TRP A 121 5.54 16.32 11.79
C TRP A 121 4.09 16.48 12.20
N ARG A 122 3.87 17.00 13.41
CA ARG A 122 2.54 17.29 13.94
C ARG A 122 2.54 18.58 14.75
N SER A 123 1.47 19.35 14.66
CA SER A 123 1.29 20.59 15.44
C SER A 123 0.65 20.32 16.81
N SER A 124 0.74 19.11 17.35
CA SER A 124 0.11 18.73 18.61
C SER A 124 0.77 19.40 19.80
N ALA A 125 -0.07 19.88 20.74
CA ALA A 125 0.34 20.18 22.12
C ALA A 125 -0.32 19.17 23.05
N PRO A 126 0.25 18.85 24.22
CA PRO A 126 -0.29 17.85 25.16
C PRO A 126 -1.74 18.10 25.60
N SER A 127 -2.25 19.32 25.39
CA SER A 127 -3.60 19.77 25.76
C SER A 127 -4.58 19.88 24.58
N ASN A 128 -4.16 19.62 23.34
CA ASN A 128 -5.02 19.83 22.17
C ASN A 128 -4.96 18.64 21.22
N TYR A 129 -6.09 17.94 21.08
CA TYR A 129 -6.24 16.77 20.20
C TYR A 129 -6.52 17.14 18.73
N GLN A 130 -6.81 18.42 18.44
CA GLN A 130 -7.00 18.88 17.05
C GLN A 130 -5.70 19.47 16.53
N PHE A 131 -5.02 18.73 15.67
CA PHE A 131 -3.72 19.14 15.16
C PHE A 131 -3.50 18.71 13.70
N TRP A 132 -2.68 19.48 13.01
CA TRP A 132 -2.22 19.15 11.68
C TRP A 132 -1.13 18.08 11.74
N ARG A 133 -1.17 17.19 10.75
CA ARG A 133 -0.17 16.15 10.52
C ARG A 133 0.37 16.25 9.12
N VAL A 134 1.69 16.16 8.99
CA VAL A 134 2.38 15.99 7.71
C VAL A 134 3.41 14.88 7.89
N TYR A 135 3.18 13.76 7.23
CA TYR A 135 4.06 12.62 7.28
C TYR A 135 4.57 12.33 5.88
N GLY A 136 5.87 12.19 5.70
CA GLY A 136 6.48 11.92 4.40
C GLY A 136 7.62 10.95 4.53
N GLY A 137 7.76 10.04 3.56
CA GLY A 137 8.83 9.07 3.61
C GLY A 137 8.79 8.02 2.50
N LEU A 138 9.51 6.95 2.76
CA LEU A 138 9.60 5.80 1.86
C LEU A 138 8.66 4.70 2.34
N VAL A 139 8.10 3.95 1.37
CA VAL A 139 7.37 2.71 1.64
C VAL A 139 7.96 1.61 0.80
N GLY A 140 8.42 0.55 1.46
CA GLY A 140 8.75 -0.72 0.81
C GLY A 140 7.49 -1.57 0.65
N TYR A 141 7.30 -2.14 -0.53
CA TYR A 141 6.23 -3.10 -0.81
C TYR A 141 6.83 -4.46 -1.17
N TYR A 142 6.35 -5.50 -0.51
CA TYR A 142 6.66 -6.88 -0.86
C TYR A 142 5.40 -7.57 -1.37
N ASN A 143 5.40 -7.96 -2.66
CA ASN A 143 4.25 -8.58 -3.29
C ASN A 143 4.07 -10.03 -2.82
N LEU A 144 2.89 -10.34 -2.28
CA LEU A 144 2.51 -11.69 -1.85
C LEU A 144 1.94 -12.49 -3.02
N PHE A 145 1.01 -11.88 -3.77
CA PHE A 145 0.46 -12.43 -4.99
C PHE A 145 -0.05 -11.32 -5.90
N ALA A 146 -0.05 -11.57 -7.21
CA ALA A 146 -0.71 -10.75 -8.21
C ALA A 146 -1.38 -11.64 -9.24
N LYS A 147 -2.67 -11.37 -9.52
CA LYS A 147 -3.50 -12.16 -10.43
C LYS A 147 -4.31 -11.23 -11.32
N GLN A 148 -4.41 -11.61 -12.57
CA GLN A 148 -5.37 -11.06 -13.51
C GLN A 148 -6.63 -11.92 -13.51
N ARG A 149 -7.79 -11.30 -13.47
CA ARG A 149 -9.07 -11.97 -13.65
C ARG A 149 -9.80 -11.31 -14.82
N THR A 150 -10.11 -12.12 -15.82
CA THR A 150 -10.88 -11.67 -16.98
C THR A 150 -12.24 -12.35 -16.94
N ARG A 151 -13.30 -11.54 -16.99
CA ARG A 151 -14.68 -12.02 -16.96
C ARG A 151 -15.47 -11.50 -18.14
N THR A 152 -16.15 -12.44 -18.80
CA THR A 152 -17.21 -12.20 -19.81
C THR A 152 -18.47 -12.94 -19.40
N ALA A 153 -19.56 -12.83 -20.17
CA ALA A 153 -20.77 -13.61 -19.94
C ALA A 153 -20.54 -15.14 -19.97
N LEU A 154 -19.50 -15.60 -20.67
CA LEU A 154 -19.23 -17.03 -20.92
C LEU A 154 -17.91 -17.53 -20.28
N ILE A 155 -17.00 -16.63 -19.91
CA ILE A 155 -15.65 -16.99 -19.49
C ILE A 155 -15.33 -16.26 -18.17
N ASP A 156 -14.81 -16.98 -17.20
CA ASP A 156 -14.17 -16.44 -15.97
C ASP A 156 -12.79 -17.10 -15.84
N SER A 157 -11.75 -16.40 -16.24
CA SER A 157 -10.38 -16.90 -16.23
C SER A 157 -9.51 -16.13 -15.26
N ILE A 158 -8.59 -16.85 -14.59
CA ILE A 158 -7.63 -16.28 -13.65
C ILE A 158 -6.23 -16.69 -14.10
N ALA A 159 -5.36 -15.71 -14.30
CA ALA A 159 -3.96 -15.91 -14.64
C ALA A 159 -3.05 -15.21 -13.61
N SER A 160 -1.86 -15.72 -13.40
CA SER A 160 -0.87 -15.05 -12.56
C SER A 160 -0.20 -13.92 -13.33
N LEU A 161 0.07 -12.79 -12.63
CA LEU A 161 0.83 -11.67 -13.17
C LEU A 161 2.27 -11.74 -12.66
N SER A 162 3.23 -11.56 -13.54
CA SER A 162 4.64 -11.38 -13.20
C SER A 162 4.87 -9.94 -12.79
N VAL A 163 5.01 -9.70 -11.49
CA VAL A 163 5.22 -8.37 -10.90
C VAL A 163 6.50 -8.37 -10.08
N GLN A 164 7.12 -7.20 -9.95
CA GLN A 164 8.29 -7.06 -9.11
C GLN A 164 7.97 -7.46 -7.66
N LYS A 165 8.79 -8.35 -7.11
CA LYS A 165 8.64 -8.85 -5.75
C LYS A 165 8.79 -7.77 -4.71
N PHE A 166 9.76 -6.89 -4.90
CA PHE A 166 10.03 -5.76 -4.01
C PHE A 166 9.98 -4.46 -4.80
N ARG A 167 9.29 -3.46 -4.26
CA ARG A 167 9.16 -2.13 -4.87
C ARG A 167 9.25 -1.05 -3.81
N LEU A 168 9.76 0.10 -4.20
CA LEU A 168 9.83 1.30 -3.39
C LEU A 168 8.89 2.38 -3.90
N ALA A 169 8.35 3.15 -2.98
CA ALA A 169 7.52 4.31 -3.28
C ALA A 169 7.79 5.44 -2.28
N LEU A 170 7.50 6.67 -2.69
CA LEU A 170 7.40 7.84 -1.82
C LEU A 170 5.96 7.97 -1.35
N ARG A 171 5.74 8.23 -0.06
CA ARG A 171 4.41 8.50 0.50
C ARG A 171 4.40 9.86 1.17
N LEU A 172 3.31 10.59 0.94
CA LEU A 172 2.99 11.85 1.61
C LEU A 172 1.58 11.76 2.20
N ASN A 173 1.46 12.01 3.49
CA ASN A 173 0.18 12.10 4.20
C ASN A 173 0.04 13.51 4.77
N ILE A 174 -1.09 14.17 4.51
CA ILE A 174 -1.41 15.50 5.03
C ILE A 174 -2.82 15.47 5.57
N GLY A 175 -3.01 15.93 6.80
CA GLY A 175 -4.35 15.97 7.35
C GLY A 175 -4.47 16.73 8.66
N ASN A 176 -5.71 16.79 9.09
CA ASN A 176 -6.09 17.36 10.36
C ASN A 176 -6.97 16.38 11.13
N ASN A 177 -6.63 16.13 12.38
CA ASN A 177 -7.36 15.22 13.24
C ASN A 177 -7.51 13.80 12.61
N THR A 178 -8.73 13.35 12.36
CA THR A 178 -9.04 12.01 11.84
C THR A 178 -8.85 11.89 10.32
N TRP A 179 -9.02 12.99 9.58
CA TRP A 179 -9.02 12.99 8.12
C TRP A 179 -7.64 13.32 7.56
N ASN A 180 -7.01 12.36 6.91
CA ASN A 180 -5.72 12.57 6.28
C ASN A 180 -5.77 12.11 4.83
N LEU A 181 -5.35 12.98 3.92
CA LEU A 181 -5.12 12.66 2.52
C LEU A 181 -3.77 11.95 2.41
N THR A 182 -3.73 10.87 1.65
CA THR A 182 -2.52 10.10 1.36
C THR A 182 -2.25 10.07 -0.13
N TYR A 183 -1.01 10.32 -0.53
CA TYR A 183 -0.52 10.11 -1.88
C TYR A 183 0.73 9.26 -1.85
N THR A 184 0.75 8.21 -2.67
CA THR A 184 1.91 7.32 -2.80
C THR A 184 2.37 7.33 -4.25
N HIS A 185 3.61 7.79 -4.48
CA HIS A 185 4.25 7.82 -5.79
C HIS A 185 5.24 6.66 -5.93
N PRO A 186 5.05 5.73 -6.85
CA PRO A 186 5.96 4.61 -7.05
C PRO A 186 7.30 5.08 -7.65
N ILE A 187 8.41 4.55 -7.14
CA ILE A 187 9.75 4.74 -7.72
C ILE A 187 9.96 3.68 -8.80
N ASP A 188 9.69 2.42 -8.45
CA ASP A 188 9.90 1.26 -9.31
C ASP A 188 8.69 0.98 -10.21
N SER A 189 8.93 0.28 -11.31
CA SER A 189 7.87 -0.25 -12.19
C SER A 189 7.06 -1.35 -11.50
N PHE A 190 5.84 -1.59 -11.99
CA PHE A 190 4.96 -2.61 -11.41
C PHE A 190 5.31 -4.02 -11.89
N PHE A 191 5.52 -4.19 -13.19
CA PHE A 191 5.78 -5.49 -13.78
C PHE A 191 7.26 -5.86 -13.75
N ASP A 192 7.51 -7.17 -13.62
CA ASP A 192 8.81 -7.79 -13.77
C ASP A 192 8.92 -8.39 -15.19
N PHE A 193 9.25 -7.54 -16.15
CA PHE A 193 9.55 -7.97 -17.50
C PHE A 193 11.05 -8.16 -17.67
N ASP A 194 11.47 -9.36 -18.03
CA ASP A 194 12.83 -9.59 -18.47
C ASP A 194 13.10 -8.72 -19.72
N LYS A 195 14.26 -8.05 -19.73
CA LYS A 195 14.62 -7.07 -20.77
C LYS A 195 14.61 -7.62 -22.20
N SER A 196 14.51 -8.95 -22.36
CA SER A 196 14.46 -9.66 -23.64
C SER A 196 13.05 -9.82 -24.22
N THR A 197 12.00 -9.56 -23.46
CA THR A 197 10.61 -9.83 -23.86
C THR A 197 10.01 -8.68 -24.68
N HIS A 198 9.13 -8.99 -25.61
CA HIS A 198 8.46 -8.04 -26.54
C HIS A 198 7.59 -6.98 -25.85
N ASN A 199 7.43 -7.04 -24.53
CA ASN A 199 6.54 -6.20 -23.73
C ASN A 199 7.22 -4.95 -23.14
N LYS A 200 8.25 -4.39 -23.80
CA LYS A 200 8.92 -3.14 -23.36
C LYS A 200 7.95 -1.98 -23.10
N LEU A 201 6.79 -1.99 -23.76
CA LEU A 201 5.80 -0.93 -23.66
C LEU A 201 5.24 -0.75 -22.23
N PHE A 202 5.18 -1.84 -21.44
CA PHE A 202 4.68 -1.83 -20.08
C PHE A 202 5.78 -1.93 -19.00
N SER A 203 7.04 -1.96 -19.43
CA SER A 203 8.17 -2.09 -18.49
C SER A 203 8.32 -0.90 -17.56
N GLN A 204 7.78 0.25 -17.94
CA GLN A 204 7.81 1.49 -17.14
C GLN A 204 6.49 1.75 -16.40
N LEU A 205 5.46 0.90 -16.61
CA LEU A 205 4.17 1.08 -15.98
C LEU A 205 4.31 1.10 -14.45
N LYS A 206 3.75 2.11 -13.84
CA LYS A 206 3.75 2.31 -12.40
C LYS A 206 2.34 2.49 -11.88
N ILE A 207 2.14 2.22 -10.59
CA ILE A 207 0.84 2.39 -9.93
C ILE A 207 1.00 3.34 -8.75
N ALA A 208 0.56 4.59 -8.94
CA ALA A 208 0.42 5.55 -7.86
C ALA A 208 -0.88 5.30 -7.08
N LYS A 209 -0.97 5.78 -5.85
CA LYS A 209 -2.18 5.61 -5.02
C LYS A 209 -2.55 6.96 -4.41
N LEU A 210 -3.82 7.35 -4.54
CA LEU A 210 -4.40 8.55 -3.91
C LEU A 210 -5.57 8.12 -3.04
N GLY A 211 -5.65 8.58 -1.79
CA GLY A 211 -6.70 8.13 -0.90
C GLY A 211 -6.77 8.88 0.42
N LEU A 212 -7.50 8.27 1.35
CA LEU A 212 -7.63 8.73 2.72
C LEU A 212 -7.00 7.70 3.66
N VAL A 213 -6.32 8.18 4.68
CA VAL A 213 -5.78 7.35 5.77
C VAL A 213 -6.31 7.83 7.11
N PHE A 214 -6.71 6.88 7.92
CA PHE A 214 -7.24 7.06 9.26
C PHE A 214 -6.26 6.44 10.25
N TYR A 215 -5.86 7.22 11.26
CA TYR A 215 -5.00 6.76 12.34
C TYR A 215 -5.84 6.57 13.61
N ILE A 216 -5.74 5.38 14.19
CA ILE A 216 -6.43 4.97 15.42
C ILE A 216 -5.36 4.72 16.47
N PHE A 217 -5.54 5.27 17.64
CA PHE A 217 -4.64 5.17 18.79
C PHE A 217 -5.02 4.02 19.70
#